data_bdf295dfc043bcc42c583482f8157c79
#
_entry.id   bdf295dfc043bcc42c583482f8157c79
#
_cell.length_a   1.000
_cell.length_b   1.000
_cell.length_c   1.000
_cell.angle_alpha   90.00
_cell.angle_beta   90.00
_cell.angle_gamma   90.00
#
_symmetry.space_group_name_H-M   'P 1'
#
loop_
_entity.id
_entity.type
_entity.pdbx_description
1 polymer ?
#
loop_
_entity_poly.entity_id
_entity_poly.type
_entity_poly.pdbx_seq_one_letter_code
_entity_poly.pdbx_strand_id
1 'polypeptide(L)'
;PYENSGAVYFYEYNADSGWVLTEMLAPSSQDMSFGADVSLSGNRALIGVPLSSLMNNQTPSARVYERSSDGAWNETAEIPSPEDTFSGNYSTSVALDGNTAFITSPMQWVPETDGNPGVVYVFERQDNGEWQLATRLMASDPDHDDRFGSDVDLSGDRAIIGARNDDEMGEDAGAAYIFERQQDGNWIEVAKLAPGGSDGRFGTAVSLDGELALIGAPWYLYEGTAHIFARTESGNWEELQTLEAVFEERSSLFEGNILFGDAVHLAGNRVVVGAPSAENADERRSGLAYLFELQEDSTWAGAIISASDEFEINRFGDALALSEEHLLVGAFDTENQEGVPTGAVYHFRR
;
A
#
# COMPACT_ATOMS: atom_id res chain seq x y z
N PRO A 1 24.85 8.60 3.56
CA PRO A 1 23.55 8.45 4.24
C PRO A 1 23.79 8.04 5.68
N TYR A 2 22.97 8.55 6.58
CA TYR A 2 22.97 8.11 7.98
C TYR A 2 22.41 6.69 8.07
N GLU A 3 22.86 5.89 9.04
CA GLU A 3 22.27 4.55 9.27
C GLU A 3 20.75 4.69 9.52
N ASN A 4 19.93 3.92 8.78
CA ASN A 4 18.47 3.88 8.85
C ASN A 4 17.73 5.14 8.34
N SER A 5 18.35 6.01 7.54
CA SER A 5 17.68 7.19 7.01
C SER A 5 16.72 6.95 5.85
N GLY A 6 16.83 5.80 5.18
CA GLY A 6 16.06 5.49 3.98
C GLY A 6 16.56 6.21 2.72
N ALA A 7 16.02 5.84 1.57
CA ALA A 7 16.23 6.51 0.29
C ALA A 7 15.10 6.14 -0.69
N VAL A 8 14.82 7.02 -1.65
CA VAL A 8 13.88 6.79 -2.74
C VAL A 8 14.62 6.88 -4.06
N TYR A 9 14.39 5.91 -4.94
CA TYR A 9 15.05 5.81 -6.24
C TYR A 9 14.02 6.00 -7.34
N PHE A 10 14.30 6.88 -8.30
CA PHE A 10 13.49 7.08 -9.49
C PHE A 10 14.11 6.38 -10.68
N TYR A 11 13.32 5.54 -11.33
CA TYR A 11 13.68 4.86 -12.56
C TYR A 11 12.74 5.27 -13.67
N GLU A 12 13.27 5.39 -14.88
CA GLU A 12 12.49 5.59 -16.10
C GLU A 12 12.64 4.40 -17.03
N TYR A 13 11.53 3.96 -17.60
CA TYR A 13 11.55 2.91 -18.60
C TYR A 13 11.93 3.48 -19.97
N ASN A 14 12.93 2.88 -20.60
CA ASN A 14 13.35 3.18 -21.96
C ASN A 14 13.27 1.89 -22.80
N ALA A 15 12.66 1.95 -23.98
CA ALA A 15 12.41 0.76 -24.80
C ALA A 15 13.71 0.03 -25.22
N ASP A 16 14.82 0.77 -25.36
CA ASP A 16 16.12 0.22 -25.81
C ASP A 16 16.98 -0.29 -24.66
N SER A 17 16.93 0.38 -23.48
CA SER A 17 17.82 0.11 -22.34
C SER A 17 17.10 -0.46 -21.11
N GLY A 18 15.77 -0.61 -21.16
CA GLY A 18 14.96 -1.02 -20.01
C GLY A 18 14.83 0.09 -18.95
N TRP A 19 14.72 -0.30 -17.69
CA TRP A 19 14.64 0.64 -16.57
C TRP A 19 16.00 1.26 -16.25
N VAL A 20 16.07 2.57 -16.26
CA VAL A 20 17.30 3.35 -16.02
C VAL A 20 17.10 4.19 -14.77
N LEU A 21 17.99 4.06 -13.78
CA LEU A 21 18.01 4.94 -12.62
C LEU A 21 18.30 6.37 -13.07
N THR A 22 17.37 7.28 -12.79
CA THR A 22 17.48 8.70 -13.16
C THR A 22 17.85 9.56 -11.96
N GLU A 23 17.37 9.22 -10.77
CA GLU A 23 17.65 9.98 -9.56
C GLU A 23 17.54 9.12 -8.31
N MET A 24 18.32 9.50 -7.27
CA MET A 24 18.23 8.96 -5.92
C MET A 24 18.03 10.12 -4.94
N LEU A 25 16.96 10.10 -4.20
CA LEU A 25 16.71 11.01 -3.10
C LEU A 25 17.13 10.35 -1.78
N ALA A 26 17.95 11.06 -1.04
CA ALA A 26 18.28 10.69 0.34
C ALA A 26 18.08 11.94 1.22
N PRO A 27 17.51 11.79 2.41
CA PRO A 27 17.28 12.93 3.29
C PRO A 27 18.60 13.59 3.70
N SER A 28 18.58 14.91 3.81
CA SER A 28 19.73 15.70 4.29
C SER A 28 19.90 15.63 5.81
N SER A 29 18.92 15.11 6.51
CA SER A 29 18.83 14.98 7.97
C SER A 29 18.72 13.51 8.39
N GLN A 30 18.74 13.24 9.69
CA GLN A 30 18.53 11.91 10.26
C GLN A 30 17.04 11.49 10.22
N ASP A 31 16.36 11.74 9.11
CA ASP A 31 14.98 11.29 8.90
C ASP A 31 14.98 9.76 8.81
N MET A 32 14.58 9.11 9.85
CA MET A 32 14.43 7.66 9.87
C MET A 32 13.22 7.28 9.02
N SER A 33 13.35 6.21 8.23
CA SER A 33 12.27 5.65 7.40
C SER A 33 11.78 6.56 6.26
N PHE A 34 12.61 7.43 5.70
CA PHE A 34 12.29 8.16 4.46
C PHE A 34 12.03 7.14 3.33
N GLY A 35 10.85 7.23 2.73
CA GLY A 35 10.40 6.27 1.72
C GLY A 35 9.75 5.02 2.32
N ALA A 36 9.16 5.12 3.53
CA ALA A 36 8.39 4.05 4.12
C ALA A 36 7.21 3.64 3.22
N ASP A 37 6.60 4.63 2.58
CA ASP A 37 5.65 4.45 1.50
C ASP A 37 5.80 5.59 0.48
N VAL A 38 5.42 5.32 -0.77
CA VAL A 38 5.55 6.26 -1.87
C VAL A 38 4.35 6.18 -2.81
N SER A 39 3.83 7.33 -3.22
CA SER A 39 2.77 7.43 -4.22
C SER A 39 3.15 8.41 -5.32
N LEU A 40 2.87 8.05 -6.57
CA LEU A 40 3.26 8.82 -7.76
C LEU A 40 2.02 9.18 -8.58
N SER A 41 1.81 10.47 -8.84
CA SER A 41 0.77 10.96 -9.74
C SER A 41 1.34 11.96 -10.73
N GLY A 42 1.46 11.55 -11.99
CA GLY A 42 2.03 12.35 -13.07
C GLY A 42 3.48 12.75 -12.79
N ASN A 43 3.70 14.04 -12.53
CA ASN A 43 5.02 14.62 -12.24
C ASN A 43 5.24 14.88 -10.75
N ARG A 44 4.43 14.31 -9.87
CA ARG A 44 4.54 14.47 -8.41
C ARG A 44 4.72 13.14 -7.72
N ALA A 45 5.54 13.14 -6.69
CA ALA A 45 5.71 12.02 -5.77
C ALA A 45 5.40 12.50 -4.33
N LEU A 46 4.65 11.72 -3.60
CA LEU A 46 4.41 11.86 -2.17
C LEU A 46 5.19 10.75 -1.46
N ILE A 47 6.00 11.12 -0.47
CA ILE A 47 6.93 10.22 0.21
C ILE A 47 6.65 10.29 1.71
N GLY A 48 6.34 9.13 2.31
CA GLY A 48 6.12 8.99 3.74
C GLY A 48 7.43 9.02 4.54
N VAL A 49 7.39 9.71 5.70
CA VAL A 49 8.48 9.79 6.69
C VAL A 49 7.89 9.61 8.09
N PRO A 50 7.41 8.38 8.43
CA PRO A 50 6.60 8.15 9.63
C PRO A 50 7.38 8.26 10.94
N LEU A 51 8.68 8.00 10.93
CA LEU A 51 9.52 8.05 12.12
C LEU A 51 10.47 9.24 12.03
N SER A 52 10.21 10.23 12.88
CA SER A 52 11.22 11.22 13.21
C SER A 52 12.08 10.74 14.37
N SER A 53 13.35 11.11 14.38
CA SER A 53 14.22 10.83 15.51
C SER A 53 13.70 11.52 16.77
N LEU A 54 13.26 10.76 17.77
CA LEU A 54 12.90 11.27 19.09
C LEU A 54 14.04 12.11 19.73
N MET A 55 15.28 11.92 19.24
CA MET A 55 16.46 12.68 19.74
C MET A 55 16.56 14.07 19.13
N ASN A 56 15.93 14.34 17.97
CA ASN A 56 16.08 15.61 17.25
C ASN A 56 14.81 16.49 17.28
N ASN A 57 13.78 16.10 18.01
CA ASN A 57 12.51 16.84 18.09
C ASN A 57 11.84 17.10 16.72
N GLN A 58 12.05 16.22 15.75
CA GLN A 58 11.41 16.30 14.44
C GLN A 58 10.03 15.64 14.50
N THR A 59 9.04 16.26 13.87
CA THR A 59 7.69 15.69 13.71
C THR A 59 7.65 14.77 12.51
N PRO A 60 6.91 13.64 12.55
CA PRO A 60 6.64 12.85 11.36
C PRO A 60 6.04 13.72 10.26
N SER A 61 6.41 13.47 9.02
CA SER A 61 5.93 14.26 7.89
C SER A 61 5.73 13.39 6.63
N ALA A 62 5.03 13.92 5.65
CA ALA A 62 5.11 13.45 4.27
C ALA A 62 5.76 14.54 3.43
N ARG A 63 6.53 14.15 2.40
CA ARG A 63 7.24 15.09 1.55
C ARG A 63 6.76 15.00 0.11
N VAL A 64 6.55 16.15 -0.50
CA VAL A 64 6.13 16.25 -1.90
C VAL A 64 7.33 16.68 -2.74
N TYR A 65 7.59 15.87 -3.77
CA TYR A 65 8.57 16.18 -4.81
C TYR A 65 7.85 16.42 -6.13
N GLU A 66 8.31 17.41 -6.89
CA GLU A 66 7.82 17.66 -8.25
C GLU A 66 8.96 17.54 -9.25
N ARG A 67 8.67 16.88 -10.37
CA ARG A 67 9.61 16.75 -11.47
C ARG A 67 9.62 18.03 -12.31
N SER A 68 10.75 18.68 -12.40
CA SER A 68 10.97 19.86 -13.24
C SER A 68 11.11 19.49 -14.73
N SER A 69 11.07 20.51 -15.60
CA SER A 69 11.14 20.32 -17.05
C SER A 69 12.50 19.79 -17.55
N ASP A 70 13.56 19.88 -16.74
CA ASP A 70 14.87 19.27 -17.01
C ASP A 70 15.00 17.85 -16.49
N GLY A 71 13.92 17.31 -15.87
CA GLY A 71 13.81 15.95 -15.40
C GLY A 71 14.19 15.73 -13.94
N ALA A 72 14.74 16.74 -13.25
CA ALA A 72 15.13 16.61 -11.84
C ALA A 72 13.92 16.64 -10.90
N TRP A 73 13.96 15.85 -9.82
CA TRP A 73 12.96 15.84 -8.76
C TRP A 73 13.36 16.82 -7.65
N ASN A 74 12.50 17.78 -7.33
CA ASN A 74 12.74 18.79 -6.34
C ASN A 74 11.68 18.72 -5.25
N GLU A 75 12.12 18.78 -3.99
CA GLU A 75 11.21 18.93 -2.86
C GLU A 75 10.48 20.27 -2.95
N THR A 76 9.16 20.23 -2.98
CA THR A 76 8.31 21.42 -3.11
C THR A 76 7.46 21.68 -1.87
N ALA A 77 7.23 20.67 -1.03
CA ALA A 77 6.54 20.82 0.24
C ALA A 77 6.93 19.74 1.24
N GLU A 78 6.91 20.10 2.50
CA GLU A 78 6.86 19.20 3.65
C GLU A 78 5.49 19.37 4.32
N ILE A 79 4.80 18.24 4.56
CA ILE A 79 3.48 18.19 5.19
C ILE A 79 3.64 17.49 6.55
N PRO A 80 3.85 18.27 7.63
CA PRO A 80 4.01 17.71 8.97
C PRO A 80 2.68 17.15 9.49
N SER A 81 2.75 16.26 10.48
CA SER A 81 1.56 15.80 11.18
C SER A 81 0.78 17.00 11.75
N PRO A 82 -0.55 17.10 11.51
CA PRO A 82 -1.38 18.17 12.06
C PRO A 82 -1.51 18.11 13.57
N GLU A 83 -1.24 16.98 14.18
CA GLU A 83 -1.33 16.74 15.61
C GLU A 83 0.05 16.46 16.20
N ASP A 84 0.38 17.09 17.34
CA ASP A 84 1.67 16.97 18.04
C ASP A 84 1.89 15.58 18.69
N THR A 85 1.35 14.51 18.10
CA THR A 85 1.44 13.17 18.68
C THR A 85 2.46 12.31 17.92
N PHE A 86 3.61 12.07 18.56
CA PHE A 86 4.64 11.13 18.09
C PHE A 86 4.18 9.67 18.01
N SER A 87 2.97 9.36 18.48
CA SER A 87 2.49 7.98 18.65
C SER A 87 1.61 7.46 17.51
N GLY A 88 1.20 8.33 16.56
CA GLY A 88 0.20 7.99 15.55
C GLY A 88 0.72 7.21 14.35
N ASN A 89 2.03 7.09 14.17
CA ASN A 89 2.64 6.56 12.95
C ASN A 89 2.17 7.32 11.69
N TYR A 90 2.16 8.66 11.75
CA TYR A 90 1.77 9.51 10.63
C TYR A 90 2.63 9.25 9.38
N SER A 91 2.01 9.19 8.22
CA SER A 91 2.59 8.90 6.90
C SER A 91 3.15 7.46 6.72
N THR A 92 2.60 6.49 7.45
CA THR A 92 2.94 5.07 7.24
C THR A 92 2.49 4.58 5.87
N SER A 93 1.30 4.98 5.41
CA SER A 93 0.84 4.84 4.04
C SER A 93 0.38 6.18 3.48
N VAL A 94 0.59 6.39 2.18
CA VAL A 94 0.29 7.64 1.49
C VAL A 94 -0.30 7.38 0.10
N ALA A 95 -1.33 8.14 -0.28
CA ALA A 95 -1.88 8.11 -1.63
C ALA A 95 -1.97 9.52 -2.22
N LEU A 96 -1.65 9.65 -3.50
CA LEU A 96 -1.64 10.91 -4.24
C LEU A 96 -2.36 10.76 -5.56
N ASP A 97 -3.37 11.60 -5.80
CA ASP A 97 -3.95 11.76 -7.13
C ASP A 97 -4.16 13.22 -7.45
N GLY A 98 -3.43 13.70 -8.47
CA GLY A 98 -3.44 15.08 -8.91
C GLY A 98 -3.09 16.07 -7.79
N ASN A 99 -4.09 16.79 -7.29
CA ASN A 99 -3.97 17.80 -6.23
C ASN A 99 -4.46 17.33 -4.85
N THR A 100 -4.80 16.06 -4.71
CA THR A 100 -5.33 15.47 -3.49
C THR A 100 -4.33 14.47 -2.92
N ALA A 101 -3.99 14.61 -1.64
CA ALA A 101 -3.10 13.70 -0.92
C ALA A 101 -3.80 13.14 0.32
N PHE A 102 -3.75 11.83 0.50
CA PHE A 102 -4.17 11.13 1.69
C PHE A 102 -2.94 10.68 2.47
N ILE A 103 -2.89 10.97 3.75
CA ILE A 103 -1.77 10.64 4.63
C ILE A 103 -2.32 9.96 5.88
N THR A 104 -1.92 8.73 6.12
CA THR A 104 -2.47 7.91 7.20
C THR A 104 -1.76 8.14 8.53
N SER A 105 -2.48 7.86 9.61
CA SER A 105 -1.98 7.81 10.99
C SER A 105 -2.71 6.71 11.76
N PRO A 106 -2.40 5.42 11.47
CA PRO A 106 -3.21 4.27 11.92
C PRO A 106 -3.17 4.02 13.44
N MET A 107 -2.27 4.65 14.16
CA MET A 107 -2.18 4.56 15.61
C MET A 107 -2.50 5.89 16.31
N GLN A 108 -3.19 6.81 15.60
CA GLN A 108 -3.59 8.10 16.16
C GLN A 108 -4.57 7.90 17.30
N TRP A 109 -4.20 8.43 18.48
CA TRP A 109 -5.10 8.49 19.61
C TRP A 109 -6.18 9.57 19.37
N VAL A 110 -7.42 9.22 19.63
CA VAL A 110 -8.58 10.09 19.42
C VAL A 110 -9.34 10.22 20.74
N PRO A 111 -9.40 11.43 21.33
CA PRO A 111 -10.05 11.63 22.64
C PRO A 111 -11.50 11.16 22.71
N GLU A 112 -12.23 11.30 21.60
CA GLU A 112 -13.66 10.99 21.51
C GLU A 112 -13.95 9.49 21.60
N THR A 113 -13.00 8.64 21.23
CA THR A 113 -13.12 7.17 21.26
C THR A 113 -12.40 6.54 22.44
N ASP A 114 -11.63 7.34 23.22
CA ASP A 114 -10.75 6.87 24.30
C ASP A 114 -9.79 5.75 23.83
N GLY A 115 -9.32 5.83 22.58
CA GLY A 115 -8.48 4.82 21.96
C GLY A 115 -7.64 5.32 20.78
N ASN A 116 -7.03 4.37 20.07
CA ASN A 116 -6.23 4.60 18.88
C ASN A 116 -6.92 3.99 17.63
N PRO A 117 -8.12 4.45 17.23
CA PRO A 117 -8.82 3.89 16.08
C PRO A 117 -8.06 4.11 14.77
N GLY A 118 -7.17 5.08 14.73
CA GLY A 118 -6.51 5.58 13.54
C GLY A 118 -7.30 6.68 12.83
N VAL A 119 -6.58 7.46 12.04
CA VAL A 119 -7.15 8.54 11.22
C VAL A 119 -6.43 8.67 9.90
N VAL A 120 -7.08 9.29 8.91
CA VAL A 120 -6.48 9.68 7.63
C VAL A 120 -6.69 11.16 7.42
N TYR A 121 -5.62 11.88 7.08
CA TYR A 121 -5.66 13.30 6.79
C TYR A 121 -5.69 13.51 5.27
N VAL A 122 -6.62 14.34 4.82
CA VAL A 122 -6.75 14.72 3.40
C VAL A 122 -6.23 16.12 3.22
N PHE A 123 -5.23 16.27 2.35
CA PHE A 123 -4.67 17.56 1.97
C PHE A 123 -5.01 17.87 0.52
N GLU A 124 -5.29 19.14 0.26
CA GLU A 124 -5.57 19.66 -1.07
C GLU A 124 -4.53 20.72 -1.44
N ARG A 125 -3.95 20.57 -2.64
CA ARG A 125 -3.01 21.54 -3.20
C ARG A 125 -3.77 22.73 -3.75
N GLN A 126 -3.43 23.90 -3.23
CA GLN A 126 -4.05 25.16 -3.63
C GLN A 126 -3.40 25.71 -4.93
N ASP A 127 -4.04 26.73 -5.56
CA ASP A 127 -3.55 27.37 -6.77
C ASP A 127 -2.15 28.02 -6.59
N ASN A 128 -1.80 28.43 -5.36
CA ASN A 128 -0.49 28.96 -5.03
C ASN A 128 0.59 27.87 -4.83
N GLY A 129 0.21 26.59 -4.94
CA GLY A 129 1.09 25.45 -4.77
C GLY A 129 1.21 24.92 -3.35
N GLU A 130 0.61 25.57 -2.35
CA GLU A 130 0.61 25.11 -0.96
C GLU A 130 -0.35 23.97 -0.73
N TRP A 131 0.01 23.03 0.13
CA TRP A 131 -0.86 21.94 0.59
C TRP A 131 -1.56 22.36 1.88
N GLN A 132 -2.89 22.30 1.89
CA GLN A 132 -3.71 22.65 3.04
C GLN A 132 -4.53 21.47 3.49
N LEU A 133 -4.62 21.26 4.82
CA LEU A 133 -5.50 20.26 5.41
C LEU A 133 -6.96 20.59 5.05
N ALA A 134 -7.59 19.72 4.29
CA ALA A 134 -8.99 19.83 3.91
C ALA A 134 -9.89 19.19 4.96
N THR A 135 -9.58 17.96 5.38
CA THR A 135 -10.38 17.24 6.38
C THR A 135 -9.56 16.12 7.05
N ARG A 136 -10.09 15.60 8.14
CA ARG A 136 -9.67 14.38 8.83
C ARG A 136 -10.78 13.34 8.69
N LEU A 137 -10.43 12.14 8.23
CA LEU A 137 -11.35 11.01 8.08
C LEU A 137 -11.12 10.00 9.20
N MET A 138 -12.21 9.40 9.65
CA MET A 138 -12.26 8.26 10.55
C MET A 138 -13.31 7.29 10.05
N ALA A 139 -13.26 6.04 10.48
CA ALA A 139 -14.37 5.11 10.31
C ALA A 139 -15.65 5.67 10.96
N SER A 140 -16.82 5.29 10.45
CA SER A 140 -18.12 5.69 11.03
C SER A 140 -18.38 5.00 12.38
N ASP A 141 -17.68 3.91 12.67
CA ASP A 141 -17.77 3.04 13.84
C ASP A 141 -16.40 2.80 14.52
N PRO A 142 -15.65 3.86 14.84
CA PRO A 142 -14.27 3.75 15.28
C PRO A 142 -14.19 3.12 16.67
N ASP A 143 -13.36 2.09 16.82
CA ASP A 143 -13.07 1.45 18.12
C ASP A 143 -11.56 1.44 18.41
N HIS A 144 -11.23 1.03 19.63
CA HIS A 144 -9.85 1.00 20.11
C HIS A 144 -9.00 0.04 19.28
N ASP A 145 -7.89 0.55 18.72
CA ASP A 145 -6.88 -0.22 17.99
C ASP A 145 -7.31 -0.79 16.62
N ASP A 146 -8.43 -0.33 16.02
CA ASP A 146 -8.91 -0.73 14.68
C ASP A 146 -7.87 -0.50 13.58
N ARG A 147 -6.98 0.50 13.81
CA ARG A 147 -5.94 0.90 12.84
C ARG A 147 -6.48 1.36 11.50
N PHE A 148 -7.55 2.15 11.51
CA PHE A 148 -8.01 2.86 10.32
C PHE A 148 -6.88 3.69 9.72
N GLY A 149 -6.60 3.47 8.42
CA GLY A 149 -5.40 3.98 7.74
C GLY A 149 -4.21 3.01 7.80
N SER A 150 -4.45 1.71 8.00
CA SER A 150 -3.42 0.67 7.83
C SER A 150 -2.80 0.73 6.45
N ASP A 151 -3.63 0.98 5.44
CA ASP A 151 -3.26 1.26 4.07
C ASP A 151 -4.31 2.16 3.42
N VAL A 152 -3.95 2.86 2.32
CA VAL A 152 -4.84 3.77 1.60
C VAL A 152 -4.52 3.81 0.11
N ASP A 153 -5.56 3.80 -0.73
CA ASP A 153 -5.41 4.06 -2.17
C ASP A 153 -6.49 5.03 -2.66
N LEU A 154 -6.19 5.76 -3.73
CA LEU A 154 -6.98 6.87 -4.25
C LEU A 154 -7.12 6.76 -5.77
N SER A 155 -8.35 6.79 -6.25
CA SER A 155 -8.68 6.80 -7.67
C SER A 155 -9.74 7.87 -7.97
N GLY A 156 -9.30 9.04 -8.43
CA GLY A 156 -10.16 10.19 -8.71
C GLY A 156 -10.90 10.71 -7.47
N ASP A 157 -12.22 10.65 -7.53
CA ASP A 157 -13.10 11.09 -6.43
C ASP A 157 -13.44 9.97 -5.43
N ARG A 158 -12.66 8.87 -5.40
CA ARG A 158 -12.83 7.75 -4.45
C ARG A 158 -11.54 7.39 -3.76
N ALA A 159 -11.68 6.98 -2.51
CA ALA A 159 -10.59 6.43 -1.72
C ALA A 159 -11.03 5.13 -1.06
N ILE A 160 -10.10 4.19 -0.90
CA ILE A 160 -10.25 3.02 -0.05
C ILE A 160 -9.27 3.12 1.12
N ILE A 161 -9.72 2.80 2.33
CA ILE A 161 -8.92 2.90 3.55
C ILE A 161 -9.10 1.60 4.34
N GLY A 162 -7.99 0.93 4.63
CA GLY A 162 -7.98 -0.28 5.45
C GLY A 162 -8.00 0.00 6.95
N ALA A 163 -8.65 -0.87 7.70
CA ALA A 163 -8.65 -0.94 9.17
C ALA A 163 -8.43 -2.39 9.58
N ARG A 164 -7.17 -2.83 9.55
CA ARG A 164 -6.81 -4.26 9.61
C ARG A 164 -7.12 -4.96 10.92
N ASN A 165 -7.38 -4.21 11.98
CA ASN A 165 -7.69 -4.76 13.30
C ASN A 165 -9.15 -4.48 13.72
N ASP A 166 -10.03 -4.06 12.78
CA ASP A 166 -11.46 -3.89 13.08
C ASP A 166 -12.07 -5.20 13.60
N ASP A 167 -12.73 -5.13 14.76
CA ASP A 167 -13.21 -6.29 15.51
C ASP A 167 -14.72 -6.56 15.36
N GLU A 168 -15.45 -5.74 14.58
CA GLU A 168 -16.93 -5.85 14.49
C GLU A 168 -17.38 -7.22 13.99
N MET A 169 -16.64 -7.82 13.05
CA MET A 169 -16.97 -9.13 12.48
C MET A 169 -16.23 -10.29 13.16
N GLY A 170 -15.41 -10.02 14.16
CA GLY A 170 -14.59 -10.97 14.91
C GLY A 170 -13.25 -10.37 15.30
N GLU A 171 -12.53 -10.98 16.26
CA GLU A 171 -11.22 -10.51 16.72
C GLU A 171 -10.25 -10.37 15.54
N ASP A 172 -9.63 -9.19 15.36
CA ASP A 172 -8.72 -8.86 14.25
C ASP A 172 -9.27 -9.28 12.84
N ALA A 173 -10.60 -9.27 12.64
CA ALA A 173 -11.19 -9.64 11.34
C ALA A 173 -10.76 -8.67 10.24
N GLY A 174 -10.72 -7.40 10.58
CA GLY A 174 -10.39 -6.31 9.73
C GLY A 174 -11.55 -5.83 8.84
N ALA A 175 -11.43 -4.60 8.36
CA ALA A 175 -12.37 -3.96 7.44
C ALA A 175 -11.65 -3.05 6.45
N ALA A 176 -12.36 -2.64 5.39
CA ALA A 176 -11.95 -1.57 4.49
C ALA A 176 -13.13 -0.64 4.24
N TYR A 177 -12.87 0.65 4.16
CA TYR A 177 -13.88 1.69 4.03
C TYR A 177 -13.73 2.44 2.72
N ILE A 178 -14.82 2.64 2.00
CA ILE A 178 -14.86 3.44 0.78
C ILE A 178 -15.38 4.83 1.10
N PHE A 179 -14.62 5.83 0.69
CA PHE A 179 -15.00 7.23 0.75
C PHE A 179 -15.21 7.78 -0.66
N GLU A 180 -16.22 8.63 -0.84
CA GLU A 180 -16.45 9.35 -2.09
C GLU A 180 -16.45 10.86 -1.85
N ARG A 181 -15.76 11.59 -2.74
CA ARG A 181 -15.74 13.04 -2.76
C ARG A 181 -17.02 13.57 -3.34
N GLN A 182 -17.69 14.44 -2.60
CA GLN A 182 -18.94 15.07 -3.01
C GLN A 182 -18.66 16.32 -3.86
N GLN A 183 -19.71 16.83 -4.53
CA GLN A 183 -19.62 18.04 -5.35
C GLN A 183 -19.19 19.30 -4.57
N ASP A 184 -19.42 19.33 -3.27
CA ASP A 184 -18.96 20.40 -2.38
C ASP A 184 -17.52 20.23 -1.88
N GLY A 185 -16.83 19.17 -2.34
CA GLY A 185 -15.47 18.82 -1.98
C GLY A 185 -15.32 17.99 -0.71
N ASN A 186 -16.40 17.71 0.02
CA ASN A 186 -16.36 16.89 1.21
C ASN A 186 -16.22 15.41 0.87
N TRP A 187 -15.46 14.67 1.65
CA TRP A 187 -15.34 13.22 1.58
C TRP A 187 -16.32 12.57 2.55
N ILE A 188 -17.15 11.64 2.08
CA ILE A 188 -18.10 10.89 2.89
C ILE A 188 -17.86 9.38 2.74
N GLU A 189 -17.99 8.64 3.84
CA GLU A 189 -18.02 7.19 3.81
C GLU A 189 -19.30 6.71 3.12
N VAL A 190 -19.14 5.80 2.15
CA VAL A 190 -20.26 5.25 1.36
C VAL A 190 -20.39 3.74 1.52
N ALA A 191 -19.36 3.05 1.99
CA ALA A 191 -19.42 1.62 2.27
C ALA A 191 -18.34 1.20 3.28
N LYS A 192 -18.69 0.22 4.12
CA LYS A 192 -17.78 -0.63 4.88
C LYS A 192 -17.78 -2.00 4.22
N LEU A 193 -16.59 -2.51 3.88
CA LEU A 193 -16.35 -3.81 3.28
C LEU A 193 -15.72 -4.71 4.34
N ALA A 194 -16.35 -5.85 4.61
CA ALA A 194 -15.84 -6.83 5.56
C ALA A 194 -16.36 -8.22 5.17
N PRO A 195 -15.50 -9.21 4.93
CA PRO A 195 -15.93 -10.52 4.46
C PRO A 195 -16.53 -11.39 5.56
N GLY A 196 -16.33 -11.01 6.81
CA GLY A 196 -16.67 -11.82 7.98
C GLY A 196 -15.63 -12.90 8.29
N GLY A 197 -15.52 -13.26 9.55
CA GLY A 197 -14.52 -14.21 10.05
C GLY A 197 -13.60 -13.54 11.07
N SER A 198 -12.79 -14.31 11.80
CA SER A 198 -11.81 -13.78 12.75
C SER A 198 -10.38 -13.96 12.24
N ASP A 199 -9.46 -13.17 12.79
CA ASP A 199 -8.00 -13.25 12.57
C ASP A 199 -7.53 -13.06 11.10
N GLY A 200 -8.37 -12.50 10.23
CA GLY A 200 -8.04 -12.35 8.81
C GLY A 200 -7.18 -11.14 8.47
N ARG A 201 -7.30 -10.07 9.27
CA ARG A 201 -6.71 -8.76 9.01
C ARG A 201 -7.02 -8.20 7.64
N PHE A 202 -8.28 -8.34 7.22
CA PHE A 202 -8.78 -7.72 5.99
C PHE A 202 -8.54 -6.20 6.02
N GLY A 203 -8.09 -5.63 4.91
CA GLY A 203 -7.67 -4.23 4.87
C GLY A 203 -6.20 -3.99 5.30
N THR A 204 -5.39 -5.06 5.39
CA THR A 204 -3.93 -4.91 5.56
C THR A 204 -3.31 -4.18 4.38
N ALA A 205 -3.72 -4.55 3.16
CA ALA A 205 -3.38 -3.86 1.93
C ALA A 205 -4.65 -3.60 1.11
N VAL A 206 -4.73 -2.46 0.45
CA VAL A 206 -5.89 -2.07 -0.37
C VAL A 206 -5.44 -1.47 -1.69
N SER A 207 -6.23 -1.67 -2.75
CA SER A 207 -6.03 -0.98 -4.03
C SER A 207 -7.37 -0.69 -4.70
N LEU A 208 -7.47 0.46 -5.37
CA LEU A 208 -8.70 0.98 -5.97
C LEU A 208 -8.43 1.44 -7.40
N ASP A 209 -9.21 0.93 -8.35
CA ASP A 209 -9.20 1.43 -9.73
C ASP A 209 -10.64 1.60 -10.25
N GLY A 210 -11.12 2.83 -10.28
CA GLY A 210 -12.46 3.20 -10.72
C GLY A 210 -13.57 2.54 -9.89
N GLU A 211 -14.25 1.54 -10.47
CA GLU A 211 -15.37 0.82 -9.86
C GLU A 211 -14.93 -0.53 -9.22
N LEU A 212 -13.64 -0.83 -9.17
CA LEU A 212 -13.10 -2.05 -8.61
C LEU A 212 -12.22 -1.75 -7.39
N ALA A 213 -12.34 -2.58 -6.36
CA ALA A 213 -11.49 -2.55 -5.17
C ALA A 213 -10.89 -3.94 -4.92
N LEU A 214 -9.64 -3.99 -4.53
CA LEU A 214 -8.92 -5.19 -4.14
C LEU A 214 -8.42 -5.04 -2.71
N ILE A 215 -8.72 -6.00 -1.86
CA ILE A 215 -8.41 -5.95 -0.43
C ILE A 215 -7.73 -7.24 0.00
N GLY A 216 -6.57 -7.12 0.63
CA GLY A 216 -5.81 -8.23 1.19
C GLY A 216 -6.20 -8.56 2.62
N ALA A 217 -6.19 -9.87 2.95
CA ALA A 217 -6.43 -10.44 4.26
C ALA A 217 -5.37 -11.53 4.53
N PRO A 218 -4.10 -11.16 4.82
CA PRO A 218 -2.96 -12.08 4.77
C PRO A 218 -2.92 -13.10 5.91
N TRP A 219 -3.77 -12.97 6.93
CA TRP A 219 -3.81 -13.90 8.07
C TRP A 219 -4.98 -14.88 8.02
N TYR A 220 -5.90 -14.74 7.05
CA TYR A 220 -7.05 -15.61 6.95
C TYR A 220 -6.66 -17.06 6.67
N LEU A 221 -7.14 -17.99 7.50
CA LEU A 221 -6.90 -19.44 7.38
C LEU A 221 -5.41 -19.86 7.28
N TYR A 222 -4.49 -19.08 7.82
CA TYR A 222 -3.02 -19.27 7.79
C TYR A 222 -2.36 -19.12 6.41
N GLU A 223 -3.11 -19.02 5.33
CA GLU A 223 -2.57 -18.82 3.97
C GLU A 223 -2.76 -17.38 3.50
N GLY A 224 -3.85 -16.75 3.94
CA GLY A 224 -4.29 -15.45 3.48
C GLY A 224 -5.19 -15.54 2.27
N THR A 225 -5.90 -14.45 2.01
CA THR A 225 -6.79 -14.26 0.85
C THR A 225 -6.68 -12.84 0.33
N ALA A 226 -7.18 -12.60 -0.88
CA ALA A 226 -7.47 -11.28 -1.38
C ALA A 226 -8.87 -11.26 -1.99
N HIS A 227 -9.57 -10.14 -1.87
CA HIS A 227 -10.99 -10.03 -2.21
C HIS A 227 -11.21 -8.92 -3.23
N ILE A 228 -11.90 -9.24 -4.32
CA ILE A 228 -12.28 -8.28 -5.35
C ILE A 228 -13.72 -7.86 -5.13
N PHE A 229 -13.94 -6.56 -4.99
CA PHE A 229 -15.25 -5.94 -4.93
C PHE A 229 -15.48 -5.07 -6.17
N ALA A 230 -16.73 -4.97 -6.59
CA ALA A 230 -17.13 -4.02 -7.62
C ALA A 230 -18.30 -3.17 -7.15
N ARG A 231 -18.28 -1.92 -7.60
CA ARG A 231 -19.42 -1.02 -7.42
C ARG A 231 -20.49 -1.31 -8.44
N THR A 232 -21.70 -1.57 -7.98
CA THR A 232 -22.88 -1.84 -8.81
C THR A 232 -23.45 -0.55 -9.41
N GLU A 233 -24.33 -0.68 -10.40
CA GLU A 233 -25.07 0.47 -10.96
C GLU A 233 -25.91 1.23 -9.93
N SER A 234 -26.33 0.55 -8.85
CA SER A 234 -27.05 1.18 -7.72
C SER A 234 -26.13 1.95 -6.77
N GLY A 235 -24.81 1.85 -6.94
CA GLY A 235 -23.80 2.48 -6.12
C GLY A 235 -23.34 1.66 -4.92
N ASN A 236 -23.87 0.45 -4.73
CA ASN A 236 -23.41 -0.46 -3.68
C ASN A 236 -22.14 -1.19 -4.11
N TRP A 237 -21.32 -1.60 -3.14
CA TRP A 237 -20.17 -2.45 -3.38
C TRP A 237 -20.51 -3.91 -3.06
N GLU A 238 -20.21 -4.81 -3.98
CA GLU A 238 -20.47 -6.25 -3.86
C GLU A 238 -19.20 -7.03 -4.14
N GLU A 239 -18.94 -8.06 -3.34
CA GLU A 239 -17.82 -8.97 -3.57
C GLU A 239 -18.06 -9.78 -4.83
N LEU A 240 -17.09 -9.75 -5.76
CA LEU A 240 -17.12 -10.52 -6.99
C LEU A 240 -16.45 -11.87 -6.83
N GLN A 241 -15.28 -11.88 -6.18
CA GLN A 241 -14.47 -13.08 -6.05
C GLN A 241 -13.49 -12.96 -4.90
N THR A 242 -13.34 -14.06 -4.13
CA THR A 242 -12.19 -14.27 -3.27
C THR A 242 -11.08 -14.94 -4.07
N LEU A 243 -9.87 -14.40 -3.98
CA LEU A 243 -8.65 -14.94 -4.55
C LEU A 243 -7.88 -15.70 -3.48
N GLU A 244 -7.39 -16.87 -3.84
CA GLU A 244 -6.55 -17.73 -3.00
C GLU A 244 -5.24 -18.04 -3.72
N ALA A 245 -4.21 -18.39 -2.97
CA ALA A 245 -2.96 -18.84 -3.54
C ALA A 245 -3.16 -20.12 -4.38
N VAL A 246 -2.62 -20.11 -5.59
CA VAL A 246 -2.65 -21.27 -6.49
C VAL A 246 -1.37 -22.06 -6.24
N PHE A 247 -1.49 -23.34 -5.91
CA PHE A 247 -0.36 -24.26 -5.74
C PHE A 247 -0.33 -25.28 -6.86
N GLU A 248 0.80 -25.42 -7.55
CA GLU A 248 0.98 -26.50 -8.55
C GLU A 248 1.03 -27.88 -7.90
N GLU A 249 1.67 -28.02 -6.73
CA GLU A 249 1.62 -29.18 -5.83
C GLU A 249 1.87 -28.69 -4.39
N ARG A 250 0.96 -29.00 -3.47
CA ARG A 250 1.20 -28.74 -2.05
C ARG A 250 2.31 -29.66 -1.52
N SER A 251 3.43 -29.10 -1.09
CA SER A 251 4.30 -29.79 -0.17
C SER A 251 3.52 -30.04 1.15
N SER A 252 3.32 -31.31 1.51
CA SER A 252 2.60 -31.72 2.73
C SER A 252 3.33 -31.32 4.03
N LEU A 253 4.41 -30.58 3.92
CA LEU A 253 5.31 -30.20 5.03
C LEU A 253 5.20 -28.73 5.40
N PHE A 254 4.51 -27.89 4.61
CA PHE A 254 4.39 -26.47 4.92
C PHE A 254 3.20 -26.21 5.86
N GLU A 255 3.49 -25.91 7.12
CA GLU A 255 2.52 -25.51 8.15
C GLU A 255 2.63 -24.01 8.49
N GLY A 256 3.09 -23.15 7.57
CA GLY A 256 3.33 -21.73 7.80
C GLY A 256 2.36 -20.80 7.08
N ASN A 257 2.17 -19.58 7.61
CA ASN A 257 1.46 -18.52 6.94
C ASN A 257 2.31 -17.98 5.78
N ILE A 258 1.80 -18.03 4.55
CA ILE A 258 2.47 -17.52 3.34
C ILE A 258 2.26 -16.02 3.15
N LEU A 259 1.32 -15.42 3.90
CA LEU A 259 0.95 -14.01 3.84
C LEU A 259 0.40 -13.60 2.45
N PHE A 260 -0.40 -14.45 1.79
CA PHE A 260 -1.08 -14.08 0.56
C PHE A 260 -2.07 -12.94 0.83
N GLY A 261 -1.90 -11.81 0.15
CA GLY A 261 -2.65 -10.58 0.39
C GLY A 261 -1.94 -9.56 1.29
N ASP A 262 -0.65 -9.77 1.63
CA ASP A 262 0.15 -8.80 2.40
C ASP A 262 0.40 -7.51 1.59
N ALA A 263 0.55 -7.64 0.28
CA ALA A 263 0.55 -6.55 -0.68
C ALA A 263 -0.40 -6.86 -1.83
N VAL A 264 -1.11 -5.86 -2.33
CA VAL A 264 -2.04 -6.00 -3.46
C VAL A 264 -1.95 -4.79 -4.38
N HIS A 265 -2.15 -4.98 -5.68
CA HIS A 265 -2.30 -3.86 -6.61
C HIS A 265 -3.25 -4.23 -7.76
N LEU A 266 -4.15 -3.32 -8.10
CA LEU A 266 -5.18 -3.45 -9.13
C LEU A 266 -4.93 -2.45 -10.26
N ALA A 267 -4.98 -2.90 -11.51
CA ALA A 267 -4.93 -2.03 -12.69
C ALA A 267 -5.84 -2.60 -13.79
N GLY A 268 -6.98 -2.00 -14.01
CA GLY A 268 -7.97 -2.41 -15.00
C GLY A 268 -8.47 -3.84 -14.77
N ASN A 269 -8.18 -4.72 -15.72
CA ASN A 269 -8.56 -6.14 -15.68
C ASN A 269 -7.47 -7.08 -15.14
N ARG A 270 -6.49 -6.53 -14.42
CA ARG A 270 -5.37 -7.27 -13.84
C ARG A 270 -5.22 -6.94 -12.37
N VAL A 271 -4.95 -7.94 -11.57
CA VAL A 271 -4.58 -7.79 -10.16
C VAL A 271 -3.33 -8.57 -9.86
N VAL A 272 -2.51 -8.07 -8.97
CA VAL A 272 -1.36 -8.78 -8.43
C VAL A 272 -1.48 -8.84 -6.91
N VAL A 273 -1.15 -10.02 -6.36
CA VAL A 273 -1.22 -10.31 -4.92
C VAL A 273 0.12 -10.88 -4.48
N GLY A 274 0.70 -10.30 -3.46
CA GLY A 274 1.94 -10.75 -2.86
C GLY A 274 1.73 -11.82 -1.79
N ALA A 275 2.71 -12.73 -1.69
CA ALA A 275 2.81 -13.75 -0.66
C ALA A 275 4.28 -13.85 -0.22
N PRO A 276 4.81 -12.85 0.54
CA PRO A 276 6.24 -12.70 0.77
C PRO A 276 6.85 -13.79 1.65
N SER A 277 6.04 -14.62 2.28
CA SER A 277 6.49 -15.78 3.07
C SER A 277 6.28 -17.13 2.38
N ALA A 278 5.83 -17.13 1.11
CA ALA A 278 5.60 -18.36 0.37
C ALA A 278 6.90 -19.06 -0.03
N GLU A 279 6.82 -20.38 -0.17
CA GLU A 279 7.93 -21.20 -0.69
C GLU A 279 7.84 -21.27 -2.23
N ASN A 280 8.98 -21.20 -2.89
CA ASN A 280 9.11 -21.43 -4.33
C ASN A 280 9.15 -22.94 -4.66
N ALA A 281 9.28 -23.29 -5.95
CA ALA A 281 9.34 -24.68 -6.40
C ALA A 281 10.51 -25.50 -5.79
N ASP A 282 11.54 -24.86 -5.25
CA ASP A 282 12.69 -25.50 -4.59
C ASP A 282 12.54 -25.60 -3.06
N GLU A 283 11.32 -25.40 -2.53
CA GLU A 283 10.97 -25.42 -1.10
C GLU A 283 11.74 -24.34 -0.27
N ARG A 284 12.09 -23.21 -0.91
CA ARG A 284 12.75 -22.08 -0.26
C ARG A 284 11.74 -20.96 0.00
N ARG A 285 11.79 -20.35 1.17
CA ARG A 285 10.96 -19.17 1.53
C ARG A 285 11.45 -17.90 0.84
N SER A 286 11.36 -17.87 -0.48
CA SER A 286 11.78 -16.72 -1.27
C SER A 286 10.69 -15.69 -1.49
N GLY A 287 9.44 -16.00 -1.12
CA GLY A 287 8.26 -15.23 -1.48
C GLY A 287 7.78 -15.48 -2.90
N LEU A 288 6.52 -15.19 -3.15
CA LEU A 288 5.85 -15.30 -4.45
C LEU A 288 4.96 -14.10 -4.70
N ALA A 289 4.65 -13.84 -5.95
CA ALA A 289 3.54 -12.98 -6.37
C ALA A 289 2.62 -13.75 -7.29
N TYR A 290 1.34 -13.39 -7.29
CA TYR A 290 0.30 -14.02 -8.10
C TYR A 290 -0.35 -12.97 -8.97
N LEU A 291 -0.26 -13.12 -10.28
CA LEU A 291 -0.92 -12.24 -11.24
C LEU A 291 -2.21 -12.89 -11.70
N PHE A 292 -3.34 -12.22 -11.50
CA PHE A 292 -4.65 -12.65 -11.99
C PHE A 292 -5.11 -11.72 -13.12
N GLU A 293 -5.72 -12.30 -14.13
CA GLU A 293 -6.33 -11.57 -15.23
C GLU A 293 -7.82 -11.92 -15.35
N LEU A 294 -8.65 -10.90 -15.56
CA LEU A 294 -10.09 -11.08 -15.79
C LEU A 294 -10.32 -11.78 -17.11
N GLN A 295 -11.07 -12.89 -17.08
CA GLN A 295 -11.38 -13.72 -18.22
C GLN A 295 -12.70 -13.29 -18.89
N GLU A 296 -12.98 -13.78 -20.09
CA GLU A 296 -14.22 -13.51 -20.84
C GLU A 296 -15.49 -13.99 -20.09
N ASP A 297 -15.37 -15.01 -19.24
CA ASP A 297 -16.45 -15.54 -18.40
C ASP A 297 -16.64 -14.79 -17.08
N SER A 298 -15.96 -13.66 -16.92
CA SER A 298 -15.96 -12.81 -15.73
C SER A 298 -15.32 -13.45 -14.48
N THR A 299 -14.51 -14.49 -14.63
CA THR A 299 -13.67 -15.04 -13.57
C THR A 299 -12.25 -14.44 -13.61
N TRP A 300 -11.55 -14.46 -12.49
CA TRP A 300 -10.14 -14.08 -12.42
C TRP A 300 -9.28 -15.34 -12.38
N ALA A 301 -8.40 -15.50 -13.36
CA ALA A 301 -7.51 -16.65 -13.46
C ALA A 301 -6.08 -16.22 -13.15
N GLY A 302 -5.41 -16.95 -12.23
CA GLY A 302 -4.11 -16.61 -11.69
C GLY A 302 -2.95 -17.39 -12.27
N ALA A 303 -1.76 -16.76 -12.27
CA ALA A 303 -0.46 -17.37 -12.54
C ALA A 303 0.54 -16.98 -11.46
N ILE A 304 1.44 -17.93 -11.12
CA ILE A 304 2.51 -17.70 -10.14
C ILE A 304 3.65 -16.94 -10.81
N ILE A 305 4.20 -15.99 -10.09
CA ILE A 305 5.39 -15.23 -10.46
C ILE A 305 6.41 -15.38 -9.33
N SER A 306 7.65 -15.73 -9.68
CA SER A 306 8.77 -15.87 -8.76
C SER A 306 9.97 -15.05 -9.21
N ALA A 307 10.91 -14.80 -8.31
CA ALA A 307 12.19 -14.21 -8.64
C ALA A 307 12.96 -15.10 -9.64
N SER A 308 13.72 -14.46 -10.53
CA SER A 308 14.54 -15.17 -11.53
C SER A 308 15.89 -15.69 -10.97
N ASP A 309 16.25 -15.27 -9.76
CA ASP A 309 17.45 -15.67 -9.03
C ASP A 309 17.06 -16.44 -7.75
N GLU A 310 17.85 -17.46 -7.45
CA GLU A 310 17.53 -18.47 -6.41
C GLU A 310 18.10 -18.09 -5.03
N PHE A 311 17.84 -16.86 -4.53
CA PHE A 311 18.26 -16.52 -3.17
C PHE A 311 17.24 -17.01 -2.12
N GLU A 312 17.73 -17.55 -0.99
CA GLU A 312 16.88 -17.86 0.17
C GLU A 312 16.48 -16.57 0.88
N ILE A 313 15.19 -16.46 1.27
CA ILE A 313 14.64 -15.38 2.10
C ILE A 313 14.76 -14.00 1.45
N ASN A 314 14.14 -13.81 0.27
CA ASN A 314 14.11 -12.49 -0.39
C ASN A 314 12.86 -11.67 -0.08
N ARG A 315 11.80 -12.27 0.46
CA ARG A 315 10.48 -11.65 0.61
C ARG A 315 9.94 -11.07 -0.72
N PHE A 316 10.10 -11.80 -1.82
CA PHE A 316 9.54 -11.42 -3.11
C PHE A 316 8.02 -11.31 -3.01
N GLY A 317 7.44 -10.20 -3.47
CA GLY A 317 6.02 -9.91 -3.31
C GLY A 317 5.66 -9.02 -2.11
N ASP A 318 6.65 -8.46 -1.40
CA ASP A 318 6.45 -7.56 -0.26
C ASP A 318 5.92 -6.18 -0.70
N ALA A 319 6.25 -5.75 -1.91
CA ALA A 319 5.74 -4.54 -2.54
C ALA A 319 5.43 -4.78 -4.02
N LEU A 320 4.37 -4.18 -4.52
CA LEU A 320 3.83 -4.44 -5.85
C LEU A 320 3.45 -3.14 -6.55
N ALA A 321 3.73 -3.06 -7.85
CA ALA A 321 3.17 -2.03 -8.70
C ALA A 321 2.82 -2.62 -10.06
N LEU A 322 1.60 -2.37 -10.53
CA LEU A 322 1.06 -2.93 -11.76
C LEU A 322 0.55 -1.84 -12.69
N SER A 323 0.79 -1.99 -13.97
CA SER A 323 0.19 -1.20 -15.05
C SER A 323 -0.28 -2.13 -16.16
N GLU A 324 -0.82 -1.59 -17.25
CA GLU A 324 -1.24 -2.40 -18.40
C GLU A 324 -0.10 -3.24 -19.01
N GLU A 325 1.13 -2.73 -19.03
CA GLU A 325 2.30 -3.38 -19.68
C GLU A 325 3.34 -3.91 -18.69
N HIS A 326 3.41 -3.36 -17.47
CA HIS A 326 4.52 -3.60 -16.55
C HIS A 326 4.02 -4.06 -15.18
N LEU A 327 4.73 -5.03 -14.62
CA LEU A 327 4.61 -5.42 -13.22
C LEU A 327 5.99 -5.26 -12.57
N LEU A 328 6.02 -4.55 -11.44
CA LEU A 328 7.19 -4.46 -10.57
C LEU A 328 6.89 -5.20 -9.27
N VAL A 329 7.85 -5.99 -8.82
CA VAL A 329 7.75 -6.78 -7.58
C VAL A 329 8.97 -6.51 -6.73
N GLY A 330 8.75 -6.02 -5.53
CA GLY A 330 9.79 -5.79 -4.53
C GLY A 330 10.19 -7.08 -3.81
N ALA A 331 11.46 -7.15 -3.39
CA ALA A 331 12.02 -8.20 -2.57
C ALA A 331 12.96 -7.56 -1.55
N PHE A 332 12.43 -7.31 -0.37
CA PHE A 332 13.03 -6.47 0.67
C PHE A 332 14.35 -7.03 1.23
N ASP A 333 14.45 -8.34 1.41
CA ASP A 333 15.58 -8.99 2.07
C ASP A 333 16.62 -9.57 1.09
N THR A 334 16.55 -9.22 -0.20
CA THR A 334 17.54 -9.71 -1.18
C THR A 334 18.95 -9.24 -0.84
N GLU A 335 19.89 -10.19 -0.80
CA GLU A 335 21.31 -9.91 -0.57
C GLU A 335 22.05 -9.70 -1.88
N ASN A 336 23.08 -8.85 -1.87
CA ASN A 336 24.00 -8.74 -2.98
C ASN A 336 25.04 -9.89 -2.97
N GLN A 337 25.94 -9.94 -3.96
CA GLN A 337 26.98 -10.97 -4.07
C GLN A 337 27.96 -11.03 -2.89
N GLU A 338 27.95 -10.04 -2.01
CA GLU A 338 28.78 -9.94 -0.79
C GLU A 338 28.01 -10.37 0.48
N GLY A 339 26.75 -10.82 0.34
CA GLY A 339 25.87 -11.20 1.47
C GLY A 339 25.36 -9.99 2.27
N VAL A 340 25.30 -8.81 1.65
CA VAL A 340 24.75 -7.60 2.29
C VAL A 340 23.31 -7.41 1.83
N PRO A 341 22.33 -7.29 2.75
CA PRO A 341 20.94 -6.97 2.39
C PRO A 341 20.87 -5.63 1.68
N THR A 342 20.37 -5.63 0.46
CA THR A 342 20.26 -4.43 -0.40
C THR A 342 18.85 -4.22 -0.93
N GLY A 343 17.98 -5.24 -0.82
CA GLY A 343 16.74 -5.30 -1.52
C GLY A 343 16.89 -5.40 -3.04
N ALA A 344 15.81 -5.77 -3.71
CA ALA A 344 15.74 -5.82 -5.18
C ALA A 344 14.34 -5.46 -5.67
N VAL A 345 14.23 -5.03 -6.93
CA VAL A 345 12.97 -4.89 -7.64
C VAL A 345 13.06 -5.67 -8.95
N TYR A 346 12.10 -6.55 -9.15
CA TYR A 346 11.99 -7.38 -10.37
C TYR A 346 10.95 -6.77 -11.30
N HIS A 347 11.28 -6.74 -12.57
CA HIS A 347 10.39 -6.21 -13.61
C HIS A 347 9.94 -7.34 -14.55
N PHE A 348 8.64 -7.42 -14.73
CA PHE A 348 7.98 -8.32 -15.67
C PHE A 348 7.22 -7.48 -16.71
N ARG A 349 7.33 -7.88 -17.96
CA ARG A 349 6.63 -7.23 -19.07
C ARG A 349 5.69 -8.23 -19.75
N ARG A 350 4.51 -7.75 -20.15
CA ARG A 350 3.54 -8.50 -20.95
C ARG A 350 4.05 -8.81 -22.35
#